data_8a9eca7b58aa772c812d4e9de92a61fc
#
_entry.id   8a9eca7b58aa772c812d4e9de92a61fc
#
_cell.length_a   1.000
_cell.length_b   1.000
_cell.length_c   1.000
_cell.angle_alpha   90.00
_cell.angle_beta   90.00
_cell.angle_gamma   90.00
#
_symmetry.space_group_name_H-M   'P 1'
#
loop_
_entity.id
_entity.type
_entity.pdbx_description
1 polymer ?
#
loop_
_entity_poly.entity_id
_entity_poly.type
_entity_poly.pdbx_seq_one_letter_code
_entity_poly.pdbx_strand_id
1 'polypeptide(L)'
;HIPTYIGSGLSGQPNITSDMDGIFGGKNQIVNMRDFQWKTFTPMQLNMDGWGANEKYPHALGEPAASINRMYLKLKSELMPYAYSFAKEAVDGMPIIRAMFLEFPNDYTMGSATKYQYMYGTDFLVAPIYQNTKADAEGNDIRNGIYLPEGEWIDYFTGEKYEGGRVINNFAAPLWKLPVFVKNGAIIPMTNPNNNVSEINKGLRIYEMYPNKHTMTVEYDDDGITEAYKDGKGVTTFIESNVTPKNEVLITVHRTQGNFDGFVK
;
A
#
# COMPACT_ATOMS: atom_id res chain seq x y z
N HIS A 1 -9.67 -4.76 -12.96
CA HIS A 1 -8.63 -3.70 -12.86
C HIS A 1 -7.32 -4.21 -12.22
N ILE A 2 -7.36 -5.06 -11.15
CA ILE A 2 -6.13 -5.48 -10.43
C ILE A 2 -5.09 -6.09 -11.38
N PRO A 3 -5.43 -7.09 -12.23
CA PRO A 3 -4.47 -7.62 -13.19
C PRO A 3 -3.96 -6.57 -14.20
N THR A 4 -4.78 -5.56 -14.52
CA THR A 4 -4.38 -4.46 -15.41
C THR A 4 -3.29 -3.61 -14.77
N TYR A 5 -3.42 -3.28 -13.47
CA TYR A 5 -2.40 -2.53 -12.75
C TYR A 5 -1.08 -3.30 -12.65
N ILE A 6 -1.15 -4.60 -12.35
CA ILE A 6 0.02 -5.48 -12.35
C ILE A 6 0.67 -5.50 -13.73
N GLY A 7 -0.13 -5.68 -14.79
CA GLY A 7 0.35 -5.71 -16.17
C GLY A 7 0.97 -4.39 -16.63
N SER A 8 0.41 -3.25 -16.22
CA SER A 8 1.00 -1.93 -16.48
C SER A 8 2.39 -1.79 -15.87
N GLY A 9 2.56 -2.19 -14.61
CA GLY A 9 3.86 -2.20 -13.95
C GLY A 9 4.88 -3.05 -14.69
N LEU A 10 4.50 -4.26 -15.09
CA LEU A 10 5.34 -5.18 -15.88
C LEU A 10 5.67 -4.63 -17.28
N SER A 11 4.88 -3.71 -17.79
CA SER A 11 5.09 -3.05 -19.08
C SER A 11 5.85 -1.72 -18.96
N GLY A 12 6.42 -1.39 -17.81
CA GLY A 12 7.17 -0.15 -17.58
C GLY A 12 6.29 1.08 -17.37
N GLN A 13 5.02 0.89 -16.99
CA GLN A 13 4.08 1.97 -16.66
C GLN A 13 3.65 1.88 -15.19
N PRO A 14 4.53 2.23 -14.24
CA PRO A 14 4.27 2.04 -12.81
C PRO A 14 3.23 3.01 -12.26
N ASN A 15 3.07 4.19 -12.86
CA ASN A 15 2.16 5.24 -12.41
C ASN A 15 0.81 5.11 -13.09
N ILE A 16 -0.02 4.21 -12.58
CA ILE A 16 -1.34 3.93 -13.13
C ILE A 16 -2.44 4.27 -12.12
N THR A 17 -3.56 4.72 -12.63
CA THR A 17 -4.82 4.86 -11.90
C THR A 17 -6.02 4.59 -12.79
N SER A 18 -7.19 4.48 -12.19
CA SER A 18 -8.48 4.45 -12.86
C SER A 18 -9.54 5.09 -11.97
N ASP A 19 -10.64 5.51 -12.58
CA ASP A 19 -11.77 6.10 -11.85
C ASP A 19 -12.32 5.12 -10.80
N MET A 20 -12.70 5.68 -9.63
CA MET A 20 -13.39 4.89 -8.61
C MET A 20 -14.69 4.33 -9.18
N ASP A 21 -14.89 3.03 -9.00
CA ASP A 21 -15.98 2.22 -9.52
C ASP A 21 -16.31 2.42 -11.03
N GLY A 22 -15.36 2.97 -11.79
CA GLY A 22 -15.47 3.28 -13.22
C GLY A 22 -16.09 4.66 -13.50
N ILE A 23 -15.72 5.27 -14.64
CA ILE A 23 -16.12 6.66 -14.99
C ILE A 23 -17.63 6.84 -15.12
N PHE A 24 -18.36 5.82 -15.56
CA PHE A 24 -19.81 5.81 -15.70
C PHE A 24 -20.52 4.98 -14.62
N GLY A 25 -19.77 4.39 -13.70
CA GLY A 25 -20.29 3.66 -12.55
C GLY A 25 -20.87 4.60 -11.50
N GLY A 26 -21.14 4.05 -10.35
CA GLY A 26 -21.58 4.80 -9.19
C GLY A 26 -22.91 4.35 -8.63
N LYS A 27 -23.32 4.96 -7.50
CA LYS A 27 -24.52 4.63 -6.73
C LYS A 27 -24.48 3.28 -6.02
N ASN A 28 -23.47 2.45 -6.23
CA ASN A 28 -23.26 1.27 -5.42
C ASN A 28 -22.15 1.52 -4.41
N GLN A 29 -22.55 1.83 -3.17
CA GLN A 29 -21.60 2.14 -2.10
C GLN A 29 -20.59 1.02 -1.84
N ILE A 30 -21.02 -0.26 -1.93
CA ILE A 30 -20.12 -1.41 -1.67
C ILE A 30 -19.02 -1.47 -2.72
N VAL A 31 -19.37 -1.34 -4.00
CA VAL A 31 -18.39 -1.34 -5.09
C VAL A 31 -17.42 -0.17 -4.93
N ASN A 32 -17.94 1.02 -4.63
CA ASN A 32 -17.11 2.21 -4.43
C ASN A 32 -16.13 2.01 -3.25
N MET A 33 -16.62 1.58 -2.08
CA MET A 33 -15.77 1.35 -0.91
C MET A 33 -14.70 0.28 -1.16
N ARG A 34 -15.06 -0.85 -1.78
CA ARG A 34 -14.10 -1.92 -2.09
C ARG A 34 -13.04 -1.46 -3.10
N ASP A 35 -13.43 -0.70 -4.11
CA ASP A 35 -12.50 -0.12 -5.08
C ASP A 35 -11.60 0.94 -4.43
N PHE A 36 -12.15 1.77 -3.57
CA PHE A 36 -11.43 2.79 -2.82
C PHE A 36 -10.35 2.19 -1.90
N GLN A 37 -10.70 1.11 -1.22
CA GLN A 37 -9.82 0.40 -0.28
C GLN A 37 -8.52 -0.04 -0.95
N TRP A 38 -8.60 -0.84 -2.02
CA TRP A 38 -7.37 -1.35 -2.62
C TRP A 38 -6.59 -0.27 -3.37
N LYS A 39 -7.25 0.73 -3.93
CA LYS A 39 -6.58 1.87 -4.57
C LYS A 39 -5.83 2.77 -3.60
N THR A 40 -6.06 2.65 -2.31
CA THR A 40 -5.22 3.25 -1.28
C THR A 40 -3.78 2.74 -1.37
N PHE A 41 -3.60 1.46 -1.68
CA PHE A 41 -2.30 0.81 -1.88
C PHE A 41 -1.93 0.76 -3.37
N THR A 42 -2.00 1.90 -4.02
CA THR A 42 -1.59 2.11 -5.42
C THR A 42 -0.90 3.48 -5.54
N PRO A 43 -0.15 3.75 -6.62
CA PRO A 43 0.53 5.04 -6.78
C PRO A 43 -0.43 6.24 -6.72
N MET A 44 -1.57 6.14 -7.38
CA MET A 44 -2.51 7.25 -7.54
C MET A 44 -3.94 6.80 -7.24
N GLN A 45 -4.76 7.74 -6.80
CA GLN A 45 -6.22 7.60 -6.72
C GLN A 45 -6.88 8.70 -7.53
N LEU A 46 -7.87 8.32 -8.33
CA LEU A 46 -8.67 9.25 -9.13
C LEU A 46 -10.15 9.01 -8.85
N ASN A 47 -10.87 10.07 -8.58
CA ASN A 47 -12.32 10.05 -8.46
C ASN A 47 -12.91 10.98 -9.50
N MET A 48 -13.44 10.40 -10.55
CA MET A 48 -14.05 11.13 -11.66
C MET A 48 -15.44 10.57 -11.96
N ASP A 49 -16.37 11.45 -12.28
CA ASP A 49 -17.68 11.10 -12.75
C ASP A 49 -17.84 11.52 -14.22
N GLY A 50 -18.20 10.58 -15.08
CA GLY A 50 -18.51 10.86 -16.46
C GLY A 50 -19.81 11.65 -16.58
N TRP A 51 -19.74 12.86 -17.13
CA TRP A 51 -20.87 13.75 -17.39
C TRP A 51 -21.55 14.34 -16.14
N GLY A 52 -20.98 14.24 -14.96
CA GLY A 52 -21.56 14.80 -13.72
C GLY A 52 -22.88 14.14 -13.29
N ALA A 53 -23.10 12.87 -13.68
CA ALA A 53 -24.38 12.20 -13.41
C ALA A 53 -24.40 11.47 -12.05
N ASN A 54 -23.25 11.14 -11.48
CA ASN A 54 -23.13 10.33 -10.27
C ASN A 54 -22.04 10.88 -9.36
N GLU A 55 -22.43 11.60 -8.33
CA GLU A 55 -21.48 12.08 -7.33
C GLU A 55 -20.86 10.89 -6.59
N LYS A 56 -19.54 10.72 -6.73
CA LYS A 56 -18.75 9.64 -6.15
C LYS A 56 -17.74 10.12 -5.13
N TYR A 57 -17.79 11.39 -4.75
CA TYR A 57 -16.95 11.92 -3.71
C TYR A 57 -17.21 11.20 -2.38
N PRO A 58 -16.19 10.91 -1.57
CA PRO A 58 -16.37 10.17 -0.32
C PRO A 58 -17.48 10.70 0.57
N HIS A 59 -17.66 12.02 0.65
CA HIS A 59 -18.68 12.67 1.47
C HIS A 59 -20.11 12.62 0.86
N ALA A 60 -20.22 12.48 -0.46
CA ALA A 60 -21.52 12.50 -1.16
C ALA A 60 -22.23 11.14 -1.09
N LEU A 61 -21.52 10.07 -0.80
CA LEU A 61 -22.07 8.71 -0.77
C LEU A 61 -22.84 8.39 0.51
N GLY A 62 -22.77 9.25 1.53
CA GLY A 62 -23.38 9.01 2.84
C GLY A 62 -22.63 7.93 3.65
N GLU A 63 -23.16 7.60 4.81
CA GLU A 63 -22.59 6.56 5.68
C GLU A 63 -23.04 5.15 5.22
N PRO A 64 -22.22 4.10 5.37
CA PRO A 64 -20.88 4.09 6.00
C PRO A 64 -19.74 4.46 5.04
N ALA A 65 -20.02 4.73 3.77
CA ALA A 65 -19.01 4.97 2.75
C ALA A 65 -18.14 6.20 3.07
N ALA A 66 -18.74 7.28 3.55
CA ALA A 66 -18.02 8.51 3.88
C ALA A 66 -16.95 8.28 4.96
N SER A 67 -17.29 7.58 6.03
CA SER A 67 -16.34 7.27 7.12
C SER A 67 -15.26 6.29 6.69
N ILE A 68 -15.62 5.23 5.99
CA ILE A 68 -14.68 4.20 5.51
C ILE A 68 -13.70 4.82 4.50
N ASN A 69 -14.19 5.52 3.49
CA ASN A 69 -13.34 6.13 2.48
C ASN A 69 -12.41 7.20 3.07
N ARG A 70 -12.88 7.97 4.07
CA ARG A 70 -12.05 8.94 4.80
C ARG A 70 -10.90 8.26 5.53
N MET A 71 -11.14 7.12 6.19
CA MET A 71 -10.10 6.36 6.86
C MET A 71 -9.00 5.94 5.86
N TYR A 72 -9.36 5.44 4.71
CA TYR A 72 -8.43 5.01 3.68
C TYR A 72 -7.69 6.18 3.01
N LEU A 73 -8.34 7.32 2.79
CA LEU A 73 -7.66 8.53 2.29
C LEU A 73 -6.59 9.04 3.24
N LYS A 74 -6.90 9.05 4.54
CA LYS A 74 -5.91 9.43 5.57
C LYS A 74 -4.73 8.48 5.56
N LEU A 75 -4.99 7.18 5.56
CA LEU A 75 -3.92 6.17 5.47
C LEU A 75 -3.06 6.36 4.22
N LYS A 76 -3.67 6.61 3.05
CA LYS A 76 -2.91 6.89 1.83
C LYS A 76 -2.00 8.10 1.99
N SER A 77 -2.50 9.17 2.59
CA SER A 77 -1.70 10.38 2.82
C SER A 77 -0.56 10.13 3.81
N GLU A 78 -0.80 9.35 4.85
CA GLU A 78 0.23 8.98 5.83
C GLU A 78 1.31 8.08 5.22
N LEU A 79 0.98 7.23 4.26
CA LEU A 79 1.90 6.34 3.55
C LEU A 79 2.71 7.04 2.43
N MET A 80 2.59 8.35 2.24
CA MET A 80 3.29 9.06 1.16
C MET A 80 4.80 8.84 1.15
N PRO A 81 5.54 8.88 2.29
CA PRO A 81 6.98 8.62 2.27
C PRO A 81 7.34 7.22 1.81
N TYR A 82 6.54 6.22 2.21
CA TYR A 82 6.67 4.84 1.73
C TYR A 82 6.49 4.75 0.21
N ALA A 83 5.36 5.28 -0.29
CA ALA A 83 5.05 5.27 -1.71
C ALA A 83 6.10 6.01 -2.54
N TYR A 84 6.60 7.13 -2.04
CA TYR A 84 7.57 7.97 -2.74
C TYR A 84 8.93 7.29 -2.89
N SER A 85 9.37 6.56 -1.87
CA SER A 85 10.60 5.75 -1.95
C SER A 85 10.52 4.70 -3.06
N PHE A 86 9.36 4.03 -3.21
CA PHE A 86 9.15 3.07 -4.29
C PHE A 86 8.88 3.73 -5.64
N ALA A 87 8.37 4.96 -5.67
CA ALA A 87 8.29 5.74 -6.91
C ALA A 87 9.69 6.06 -7.46
N LYS A 88 10.68 6.30 -6.59
CA LYS A 88 12.08 6.46 -6.99
C LYS A 88 12.65 5.14 -7.54
N GLU A 89 12.38 4.02 -6.90
CA GLU A 89 12.79 2.70 -7.38
C GLU A 89 12.17 2.37 -8.76
N ALA A 90 10.95 2.83 -8.99
CA ALA A 90 10.25 2.63 -10.26
C ALA A 90 10.91 3.38 -11.45
N VAL A 91 11.68 4.43 -11.20
CA VAL A 91 12.51 5.08 -12.22
C VAL A 91 13.55 4.11 -12.78
N ASP A 92 14.04 3.19 -11.95
CA ASP A 92 15.02 2.17 -12.31
C ASP A 92 14.35 0.86 -12.78
N GLY A 93 13.04 0.83 -12.92
CA GLY A 93 12.26 -0.22 -13.58
C GLY A 93 11.46 -1.14 -12.67
N MET A 94 11.64 -1.10 -11.34
CA MET A 94 10.84 -1.94 -10.45
C MET A 94 9.52 -1.26 -10.09
N PRO A 95 8.35 -1.80 -10.49
CA PRO A 95 7.07 -1.12 -10.28
C PRO A 95 6.70 -1.04 -8.79
N ILE A 96 5.84 -0.08 -8.45
CA ILE A 96 5.29 0.07 -7.10
C ILE A 96 4.28 -1.03 -6.80
N ILE A 97 3.40 -1.33 -7.77
CA ILE A 97 2.49 -2.49 -7.72
C ILE A 97 3.21 -3.66 -8.38
N ARG A 98 3.54 -4.67 -7.58
CA ARG A 98 4.37 -5.79 -8.02
C ARG A 98 3.56 -7.07 -8.15
N ALA A 99 3.67 -7.73 -9.29
CA ALA A 99 3.26 -9.12 -9.38
C ALA A 99 3.96 -9.93 -8.29
N MET A 100 3.27 -10.90 -7.69
CA MET A 100 3.83 -11.69 -6.60
C MET A 100 5.17 -12.34 -6.95
N PHE A 101 5.36 -12.77 -8.20
CA PHE A 101 6.59 -13.40 -8.64
C PHE A 101 7.81 -12.47 -8.71
N LEU A 102 7.63 -11.16 -8.73
CA LEU A 102 8.76 -10.21 -8.71
C LEU A 102 9.48 -10.21 -7.34
N GLU A 103 8.73 -10.46 -6.27
CA GLU A 103 9.26 -10.52 -4.90
C GLU A 103 9.46 -11.97 -4.42
N PHE A 104 8.60 -12.87 -4.84
CA PHE A 104 8.53 -14.26 -4.38
C PHE A 104 8.40 -15.23 -5.55
N PRO A 105 9.45 -15.38 -6.38
CA PRO A 105 9.38 -16.24 -7.57
C PRO A 105 9.29 -17.72 -7.18
N ASN A 106 8.18 -18.36 -7.54
CA ASN A 106 7.96 -19.80 -7.42
C ASN A 106 6.85 -20.23 -8.40
N ASP A 107 6.62 -21.53 -8.55
CA ASP A 107 5.66 -22.07 -9.49
C ASP A 107 4.22 -21.55 -9.27
N TYR A 108 3.85 -21.30 -8.01
CA TYR A 108 2.52 -20.80 -7.70
C TYR A 108 2.35 -19.33 -8.11
N THR A 109 3.35 -18.49 -7.84
CA THR A 109 3.32 -17.04 -8.14
C THR A 109 3.54 -16.72 -9.60
N MET A 110 4.25 -17.58 -10.33
CA MET A 110 4.44 -17.47 -11.79
C MET A 110 3.16 -17.79 -12.58
N GLY A 111 2.21 -18.46 -11.96
CA GLY A 111 0.92 -18.79 -12.57
C GLY A 111 -0.13 -17.69 -12.37
N SER A 112 -1.37 -18.00 -12.77
CA SER A 112 -2.52 -17.08 -12.66
C SER A 112 -3.18 -17.04 -11.27
N ALA A 113 -2.74 -17.88 -10.34
CA ALA A 113 -3.37 -18.04 -9.02
C ALA A 113 -3.33 -16.74 -8.19
N THR A 114 -2.27 -15.94 -8.34
CA THR A 114 -2.08 -14.69 -7.59
C THR A 114 -2.47 -13.43 -8.35
N LYS A 115 -3.15 -13.52 -9.49
CA LYS A 115 -3.52 -12.38 -10.35
C LYS A 115 -4.43 -11.32 -9.69
N TYR A 116 -5.06 -11.66 -8.57
CA TYR A 116 -5.92 -10.75 -7.80
C TYR A 116 -5.34 -10.37 -6.44
N GLN A 117 -4.03 -10.51 -6.30
CA GLN A 117 -3.25 -9.98 -5.19
C GLN A 117 -1.93 -9.44 -5.70
N TYR A 118 -1.29 -8.56 -4.96
CA TYR A 118 -0.04 -7.94 -5.37
C TYR A 118 0.76 -7.48 -4.16
N MET A 119 2.05 -7.21 -4.37
CA MET A 119 2.85 -6.47 -3.42
C MET A 119 2.77 -4.99 -3.74
N TYR A 120 2.53 -4.18 -2.73
CA TYR A 120 2.69 -2.73 -2.76
C TYR A 120 4.04 -2.40 -2.12
N GLY A 121 5.02 -2.05 -2.95
CA GLY A 121 6.42 -2.07 -2.54
C GLY A 121 6.87 -3.47 -2.13
N THR A 122 7.74 -3.56 -1.14
CA THR A 122 8.30 -4.83 -0.63
C THR A 122 7.58 -5.38 0.60
N ASP A 123 6.75 -4.56 1.27
CA ASP A 123 6.31 -4.84 2.64
C ASP A 123 4.83 -5.16 2.77
N PHE A 124 3.97 -4.64 1.88
CA PHE A 124 2.53 -4.87 1.92
C PHE A 124 2.07 -5.87 0.87
N LEU A 125 1.43 -6.94 1.30
CA LEU A 125 0.67 -7.84 0.45
C LEU A 125 -0.80 -7.42 0.49
N VAL A 126 -1.34 -7.06 -0.67
CA VAL A 126 -2.72 -6.57 -0.81
C VAL A 126 -3.55 -7.60 -1.56
N ALA A 127 -4.62 -8.09 -0.93
CA ALA A 127 -5.51 -9.12 -1.48
C ALA A 127 -6.97 -8.63 -1.52
N PRO A 128 -7.34 -7.77 -2.48
CA PRO A 128 -8.63 -7.13 -2.50
C PRO A 128 -9.82 -8.08 -2.57
N ILE A 129 -10.97 -7.63 -2.08
CA ILE A 129 -12.27 -8.18 -2.44
C ILE A 129 -12.59 -7.67 -3.84
N TYR A 130 -12.53 -8.54 -4.84
CA TYR A 130 -12.59 -8.17 -6.27
C TYR A 130 -13.86 -8.66 -6.98
N GLN A 131 -14.73 -9.37 -6.28
CA GLN A 131 -15.96 -9.92 -6.81
C GLN A 131 -17.01 -10.03 -5.70
N ASN A 132 -18.26 -10.22 -6.08
CA ASN A 132 -19.30 -10.57 -5.11
C ASN A 132 -18.94 -11.87 -4.41
N THR A 133 -18.98 -11.85 -3.10
CA THR A 133 -18.74 -13.02 -2.25
C THR A 133 -20.03 -13.36 -1.50
N LYS A 134 -20.12 -14.63 -1.04
CA LYS A 134 -21.13 -14.96 -0.06
C LYS A 134 -20.69 -14.39 1.28
N ALA A 135 -21.56 -13.62 1.91
CA ALA A 135 -21.33 -13.17 3.27
C ALA A 135 -21.41 -14.36 4.24
N ASP A 136 -20.62 -14.30 5.31
CA ASP A 136 -20.77 -15.19 6.45
C ASP A 136 -22.03 -14.85 7.26
N ALA A 137 -22.24 -15.51 8.39
CA ALA A 137 -23.40 -15.26 9.26
C ALA A 137 -23.41 -13.84 9.87
N GLU A 138 -22.24 -13.23 9.98
CA GLU A 138 -22.01 -11.88 10.49
C GLU A 138 -22.13 -10.79 9.38
N GLY A 139 -22.28 -11.19 8.13
CA GLY A 139 -22.40 -10.29 6.98
C GLY A 139 -21.06 -9.81 6.42
N ASN A 140 -19.94 -10.47 6.76
CA ASN A 140 -18.63 -10.15 6.19
C ASN A 140 -18.46 -10.78 4.81
N ASP A 141 -17.78 -10.09 3.91
CA ASP A 141 -17.28 -10.71 2.68
C ASP A 141 -16.23 -11.77 2.99
N ILE A 142 -16.21 -12.84 2.22
CA ILE A 142 -15.22 -13.92 2.38
C ILE A 142 -14.22 -13.87 1.23
N ARG A 143 -12.94 -13.66 1.56
CA ARG A 143 -11.83 -13.72 0.61
C ARG A 143 -11.15 -15.08 0.66
N ASN A 144 -11.20 -15.80 -0.46
CA ASN A 144 -10.50 -17.08 -0.64
C ASN A 144 -9.26 -16.91 -1.51
N GLY A 145 -8.33 -17.85 -1.42
CA GLY A 145 -7.17 -17.92 -2.29
C GLY A 145 -6.16 -16.80 -2.05
N ILE A 146 -5.93 -16.38 -0.80
CA ILE A 146 -4.85 -15.47 -0.47
C ILE A 146 -3.58 -16.30 -0.28
N TYR A 147 -2.62 -16.17 -1.17
CA TYR A 147 -1.32 -16.80 -1.01
C TYR A 147 -0.41 -15.92 -0.16
N LEU A 148 0.00 -16.41 0.99
CA LEU A 148 1.05 -15.81 1.81
C LEU A 148 2.38 -16.53 1.50
N PRO A 149 3.39 -15.84 0.94
CA PRO A 149 4.72 -16.40 0.77
C PRO A 149 5.35 -16.85 2.09
N GLU A 150 6.44 -17.64 2.03
CA GLU A 150 7.17 -18.08 3.23
C GLU A 150 7.56 -16.90 4.14
N GLY A 151 7.53 -17.13 5.43
CA GLY A 151 7.76 -16.15 6.49
C GLY A 151 6.51 -15.86 7.31
N GLU A 152 6.59 -14.92 8.21
CA GLU A 152 5.45 -14.47 9.02
C GLU A 152 4.86 -13.18 8.45
N TRP A 153 3.55 -13.13 8.37
CA TRP A 153 2.76 -11.99 7.90
C TRP A 153 1.82 -11.50 8.99
N ILE A 154 1.55 -10.23 9.02
CA ILE A 154 0.72 -9.61 10.05
C ILE A 154 -0.44 -8.91 9.36
N ASP A 155 -1.67 -9.25 9.72
CA ASP A 155 -2.85 -8.50 9.27
C ASP A 155 -2.70 -7.05 9.72
N TYR A 156 -2.62 -6.15 8.76
CA TYR A 156 -2.31 -4.75 8.99
C TYR A 156 -3.29 -4.04 9.92
N PHE A 157 -4.56 -4.43 9.87
CA PHE A 157 -5.60 -3.77 10.65
C PHE A 157 -5.86 -4.40 12.03
N THR A 158 -5.51 -5.67 12.22
CA THR A 158 -5.80 -6.37 13.48
C THR A 158 -4.54 -6.73 14.28
N GLY A 159 -3.38 -6.75 13.64
CA GLY A 159 -2.15 -7.23 14.24
C GLY A 159 -2.06 -8.75 14.36
N GLU A 160 -3.03 -9.49 13.84
CA GLU A 160 -3.04 -10.94 13.87
C GLU A 160 -1.91 -11.51 13.01
N LYS A 161 -1.18 -12.48 13.53
CA LYS A 161 -0.04 -13.10 12.87
C LYS A 161 -0.44 -14.34 12.09
N TYR A 162 0.10 -14.47 10.89
CA TYR A 162 -0.11 -15.58 9.98
C TYR A 162 1.23 -16.18 9.57
N GLU A 163 1.37 -17.49 9.70
CA GLU A 163 2.48 -18.20 9.09
C GLU A 163 2.25 -18.31 7.58
N GLY A 164 3.28 -17.97 6.81
CA GLY A 164 3.25 -18.01 5.35
C GLY A 164 3.57 -19.40 4.78
N GLY A 165 3.91 -19.46 3.50
CA GLY A 165 4.11 -20.70 2.75
C GLY A 165 2.80 -21.42 2.43
N ARG A 166 1.67 -20.73 2.47
CA ARG A 166 0.33 -21.33 2.30
C ARG A 166 -0.69 -20.41 1.66
N VAL A 167 -1.80 -21.00 1.25
CA VAL A 167 -3.00 -20.29 0.80
C VAL A 167 -4.00 -20.18 1.95
N ILE A 168 -4.48 -18.98 2.21
CA ILE A 168 -5.56 -18.72 3.16
C ILE A 168 -6.89 -18.72 2.44
N ASN A 169 -7.86 -19.42 2.99
CA ASN A 169 -9.25 -19.41 2.58
C ASN A 169 -10.15 -18.99 3.75
N ASN A 170 -11.39 -18.64 3.44
CA ASN A 170 -12.39 -18.20 4.42
C ASN A 170 -11.95 -16.99 5.25
N PHE A 171 -11.14 -16.10 4.66
CA PHE A 171 -10.74 -14.87 5.34
C PHE A 171 -11.92 -13.90 5.37
N ALA A 172 -12.45 -13.65 6.57
CA ALA A 172 -13.57 -12.74 6.77
C ALA A 172 -13.11 -11.28 6.67
N ALA A 173 -13.77 -10.51 5.81
CA ALA A 173 -13.49 -9.11 5.60
C ALA A 173 -14.77 -8.28 5.80
N PRO A 174 -14.98 -7.70 6.99
CA PRO A 174 -16.00 -6.69 7.19
C PRO A 174 -15.93 -5.59 6.13
N LEU A 175 -17.03 -4.90 5.89
CA LEU A 175 -17.11 -3.92 4.81
C LEU A 175 -16.00 -2.85 4.86
N TRP A 176 -15.55 -2.46 6.05
CA TRP A 176 -14.49 -1.49 6.25
C TRP A 176 -13.07 -2.05 6.00
N LYS A 177 -12.90 -3.37 6.01
CA LYS A 177 -11.58 -4.02 6.03
C LYS A 177 -11.16 -4.50 4.65
N LEU A 178 -10.02 -4.01 4.18
CA LEU A 178 -9.27 -4.59 3.07
C LEU A 178 -8.35 -5.69 3.62
N PRO A 179 -8.33 -6.89 3.03
CA PRO A 179 -7.28 -7.86 3.35
C PRO A 179 -5.90 -7.33 2.93
N VAL A 180 -5.14 -6.86 3.90
CA VAL A 180 -3.76 -6.37 3.74
C VAL A 180 -2.89 -7.00 4.82
N PHE A 181 -1.77 -7.53 4.41
CA PHE A 181 -0.78 -8.13 5.30
C PHE A 181 0.54 -7.39 5.16
N VAL A 182 1.13 -7.05 6.29
CA VAL A 182 2.47 -6.49 6.34
C VAL A 182 3.47 -7.59 6.66
N LYS A 183 4.61 -7.55 6.00
CA LYS A 183 5.69 -8.50 6.21
C LYS A 183 6.29 -8.32 7.60
N ASN A 184 6.43 -9.40 8.35
CA ASN A 184 7.14 -9.33 9.63
C ASN A 184 8.60 -8.92 9.40
N GLY A 185 9.03 -7.90 10.12
CA GLY A 185 10.32 -7.24 9.91
C GLY A 185 10.23 -5.91 9.16
N ALA A 186 9.07 -5.56 8.61
CA ALA A 186 8.89 -4.33 7.86
C ALA A 186 9.15 -3.07 8.71
N ILE A 187 9.67 -2.04 8.05
CA ILE A 187 9.84 -0.69 8.58
C ILE A 187 9.18 0.24 7.57
N ILE A 188 8.07 0.84 7.95
CA ILE A 188 7.21 1.63 7.06
C ILE A 188 7.39 3.12 7.39
N PRO A 189 8.05 3.91 6.53
CA PRO A 189 8.10 5.36 6.72
C PRO A 189 6.74 5.98 6.42
N MET A 190 6.28 6.80 7.35
CA MET A 190 5.00 7.49 7.29
C MET A 190 5.16 8.96 7.66
N THR A 191 4.18 9.77 7.31
CA THR A 191 4.07 11.15 7.77
C THR A 191 3.00 11.29 8.86
N ASN A 192 2.89 12.50 9.44
CA ASN A 192 1.83 12.80 10.41
C ASN A 192 0.43 12.64 9.77
N PRO A 193 -0.59 12.28 10.58
CA PRO A 193 -1.98 12.34 10.13
C PRO A 193 -2.31 13.71 9.55
N ASN A 194 -2.92 13.75 8.37
CA ASN A 194 -3.22 15.00 7.66
C ASN A 194 -4.45 14.84 6.77
N ASN A 195 -5.02 15.95 6.33
CA ASN A 195 -6.14 15.96 5.39
C ASN A 195 -5.70 16.38 3.97
N ASN A 196 -4.53 16.94 3.83
CA ASN A 196 -3.89 17.24 2.55
C ASN A 196 -2.37 17.40 2.71
N VAL A 197 -1.66 17.36 1.60
CA VAL A 197 -0.18 17.40 1.59
C VAL A 197 0.42 18.68 2.17
N SER A 198 -0.33 19.79 2.23
CA SER A 198 0.15 21.05 2.83
C SER A 198 0.26 20.97 4.37
N GLU A 199 -0.41 20.01 4.97
CA GLU A 199 -0.38 19.77 6.43
C GLU A 199 0.74 18.80 6.85
N ILE A 200 1.50 18.25 5.89
CA ILE A 200 2.62 17.36 6.17
C ILE A 200 3.73 18.15 6.87
N ASN A 201 4.10 17.69 8.04
CA ASN A 201 5.24 18.23 8.77
C ASN A 201 6.55 17.65 8.20
N LYS A 202 7.26 18.43 7.40
CA LYS A 202 8.53 18.03 6.78
C LYS A 202 9.66 17.76 7.79
N GLY A 203 9.55 18.26 9.00
CA GLY A 203 10.48 18.02 10.12
C GLY A 203 10.17 16.77 10.95
N LEU A 204 9.12 16.02 10.60
CA LEU A 204 8.69 14.82 11.32
C LEU A 204 8.61 13.63 10.38
N ARG A 205 9.23 12.53 10.78
CA ARG A 205 9.03 11.23 10.15
C ARG A 205 8.60 10.20 11.19
N ILE A 206 7.57 9.43 10.86
CA ILE A 206 7.05 8.33 11.69
C ILE A 206 7.47 7.03 11.03
N TYR A 207 7.97 6.09 11.80
CA TYR A 207 8.26 4.74 11.32
C TYR A 207 7.37 3.76 12.06
N GLU A 208 6.47 3.11 11.32
CA GLU A 208 5.73 1.97 11.82
C GLU A 208 6.59 0.72 11.64
N MET A 209 6.88 0.02 12.74
CA MET A 209 7.86 -1.06 12.74
C MET A 209 7.26 -2.37 13.22
N TYR A 210 7.67 -3.45 12.57
CA TYR A 210 7.34 -4.84 12.88
C TYR A 210 8.63 -5.62 13.15
N PRO A 211 9.28 -5.44 14.32
CA PRO A 211 10.63 -5.93 14.57
C PRO A 211 10.74 -7.45 14.47
N ASN A 212 11.70 -7.93 13.67
CA ASN A 212 12.02 -9.35 13.54
C ASN A 212 13.48 -9.52 13.10
N LYS A 213 14.30 -10.19 13.93
CA LYS A 213 15.74 -10.38 13.67
C LYS A 213 16.41 -9.06 13.29
N HIS A 214 17.20 -9.06 12.21
CA HIS A 214 17.79 -7.86 11.63
C HIS A 214 17.09 -7.52 10.32
N THR A 215 16.57 -6.30 10.23
CA THR A 215 15.92 -5.78 9.02
C THR A 215 16.34 -4.35 8.76
N MET A 216 16.29 -3.94 7.49
CA MET A 216 16.65 -2.59 7.07
C MET A 216 15.70 -2.14 5.97
N THR A 217 15.32 -0.87 6.01
CA THR A 217 14.64 -0.18 4.91
C THR A 217 15.43 1.02 4.42
N VAL A 218 15.14 1.44 3.21
CA VAL A 218 15.73 2.62 2.57
C VAL A 218 14.61 3.60 2.28
N GLU A 219 14.70 4.80 2.85
CA GLU A 219 13.80 5.90 2.55
C GLU A 219 14.48 6.88 1.60
N TYR A 220 13.77 7.27 0.55
CA TYR A 220 14.18 8.30 -0.39
C TYR A 220 13.25 9.51 -0.32
N ASP A 221 13.82 10.71 -0.43
CA ASP A 221 13.07 11.97 -0.55
C ASP A 221 13.82 12.97 -1.45
N ASP A 222 13.08 13.87 -2.08
CA ASP A 222 13.60 14.98 -2.88
C ASP A 222 12.64 16.19 -2.80
N ASP A 223 12.76 17.18 -3.68
CA ASP A 223 11.91 18.36 -3.65
C ASP A 223 10.44 18.09 -4.07
N GLY A 224 10.17 16.95 -4.69
CA GLY A 224 8.83 16.54 -5.14
C GLY A 224 8.23 17.41 -6.24
N ILE A 225 9.01 18.29 -6.87
CA ILE A 225 8.54 19.31 -7.82
C ILE A 225 9.33 19.29 -9.11
N THR A 226 10.66 19.26 -9.03
CA THR A 226 11.55 19.40 -10.19
C THR A 226 12.12 18.06 -10.63
N GLU A 227 12.80 18.07 -11.78
CA GLU A 227 13.55 16.92 -12.27
C GLU A 227 14.98 16.86 -11.73
N ALA A 228 15.32 17.64 -10.71
CA ALA A 228 16.66 17.72 -10.14
C ALA A 228 17.15 16.38 -9.56
N TYR A 229 16.25 15.46 -9.26
CA TYR A 229 16.60 14.08 -8.87
C TYR A 229 17.44 13.36 -9.95
N LYS A 230 17.29 13.73 -11.23
CA LYS A 230 18.11 13.19 -12.33
C LYS A 230 19.57 13.61 -12.22
N ASP A 231 19.83 14.72 -11.56
CA ASP A 231 21.17 15.26 -11.26
C ASP A 231 21.65 14.89 -9.85
N GLY A 232 21.00 13.89 -9.23
CA GLY A 232 21.37 13.40 -7.91
C GLY A 232 20.92 14.29 -6.74
N LYS A 233 19.98 15.23 -6.98
CA LYS A 233 19.39 16.08 -5.93
C LYS A 233 18.27 15.33 -5.22
N GLY A 234 18.64 14.58 -4.21
CA GLY A 234 17.77 13.82 -3.35
C GLY A 234 18.51 13.33 -2.12
N VAL A 235 17.80 12.74 -1.20
CA VAL A 235 18.35 12.19 0.04
C VAL A 235 17.92 10.75 0.22
N THR A 236 18.82 9.97 0.81
CA THR A 236 18.57 8.58 1.18
C THR A 236 18.89 8.38 2.65
N THR A 237 17.97 7.79 3.37
CA THR A 237 18.14 7.44 4.79
C THR A 237 17.96 5.94 4.96
N PHE A 238 18.89 5.30 5.67
CA PHE A 238 18.81 3.89 6.03
C PHE A 238 18.31 3.76 7.46
N ILE A 239 17.31 2.92 7.67
CA ILE A 239 16.72 2.66 8.98
C ILE A 239 16.82 1.15 9.23
N GLU A 240 17.45 0.78 10.34
CA GLU A 240 17.62 -0.60 10.76
C GLU A 240 16.82 -0.90 12.03
N SER A 241 16.33 -2.13 12.12
CA SER A 241 15.78 -2.73 13.33
C SER A 241 16.49 -4.05 13.59
N ASN A 242 16.98 -4.23 14.81
CA ASN A 242 17.65 -5.46 15.23
C ASN A 242 17.05 -5.96 16.55
N VAL A 243 16.59 -7.20 16.57
CA VAL A 243 16.10 -7.85 17.79
C VAL A 243 17.25 -8.65 18.40
N THR A 244 17.67 -8.24 19.60
CA THR A 244 18.77 -8.86 20.32
C THR A 244 18.36 -10.24 20.89
N PRO A 245 19.32 -11.09 21.29
CA PRO A 245 19.02 -12.35 21.99
C PRO A 245 18.25 -12.17 23.31
N LYS A 246 18.27 -10.95 23.88
CA LYS A 246 17.50 -10.60 25.08
C LYS A 246 16.10 -10.10 24.75
N ASN A 247 15.67 -10.17 23.50
CA ASN A 247 14.41 -9.67 23.00
C ASN A 247 14.23 -8.14 23.13
N GLU A 248 15.36 -7.41 23.09
CA GLU A 248 15.38 -5.95 23.02
C GLU A 248 15.38 -5.52 21.56
N VAL A 249 14.69 -4.47 21.22
CA VAL A 249 14.68 -3.90 19.87
C VAL A 249 15.63 -2.71 19.81
N LEU A 250 16.69 -2.84 19.02
CA LEU A 250 17.61 -1.77 18.71
C LEU A 250 17.24 -1.16 17.35
N ILE A 251 16.94 0.14 17.35
CA ILE A 251 16.63 0.90 16.16
C ILE A 251 17.79 1.84 15.86
N THR A 252 18.26 1.81 14.62
CA THR A 252 19.32 2.69 14.14
C THR A 252 18.84 3.48 12.93
N VAL A 253 18.80 4.80 13.07
CA VAL A 253 18.61 5.70 11.93
C VAL A 253 19.97 6.22 11.52
N HIS A 254 20.43 5.83 10.35
CA HIS A 254 21.72 6.25 9.83
C HIS A 254 21.68 7.69 9.37
N ARG A 255 22.87 8.30 9.30
CA ARG A 255 23.00 9.63 8.75
C ARG A 255 22.48 9.66 7.31
N THR A 256 21.55 10.57 7.04
CA THR A 256 21.02 10.82 5.70
C THR A 256 22.14 11.21 4.73
N GLN A 257 22.11 10.60 3.56
CA GLN A 257 23.04 10.83 2.46
C GLN A 257 22.39 11.68 1.38
N GLY A 258 23.15 12.56 0.77
CA GLY A 258 22.66 13.46 -0.28
C GLY A 258 22.13 14.80 0.26
N ASN A 259 21.51 15.57 -0.63
CA ASN A 259 20.91 16.87 -0.32
C ASN A 259 19.99 17.32 -1.46
N PHE A 260 19.01 18.15 -1.13
CA PHE A 260 18.20 18.91 -2.10
C PHE A 260 17.76 20.24 -1.48
N ASP A 261 17.34 21.18 -2.29
CA ASP A 261 16.93 22.51 -1.82
C ASP A 261 15.63 22.42 -1.00
N GLY A 262 15.68 22.91 0.23
CA GLY A 262 14.57 22.84 1.19
C GLY A 262 14.53 21.58 2.06
N PHE A 263 15.56 20.73 2.00
CA PHE A 263 15.68 19.59 2.91
C PHE A 263 15.87 20.04 4.36
N VAL A 264 15.01 19.58 5.24
CA VAL A 264 15.08 19.77 6.69
C VAL A 264 15.80 18.57 7.31
N LYS A 265 16.97 18.83 7.93
CA LYS A 265 17.78 17.77 8.57
C LYS A 265 17.24 17.43 9.96
#